data_dccda2a017576c4deda344e1d249f063
#
_entry.id   dccda2a017576c4deda344e1d249f063
#
_cell.length_a   1.000
_cell.length_b   1.000
_cell.length_c   1.000
_cell.angle_alpha   90.00
_cell.angle_beta   90.00
_cell.angle_gamma   90.00
#
_symmetry.space_group_name_H-M   'P 1'
#
loop_
_entity.id
_entity.type
_entity.pdbx_description
1 polymer ?
#
loop_
_entity_poly.entity_id
_entity_poly.type
_entity_poly.pdbx_seq_one_letter_code
_entity_poly.pdbx_strand_id
1 'polypeptide(L)'
;MKINQFALLGLMVATSALFSCGGNNTKSGSDSSAKPAAATASTTDANTLLGAGSTFVYPLFSKLFAEYDKETGIKVNYQSIGSGGGILQLTNKTIDFGDSDAPLNDDQAKKMGADVLHIPMCSGAVVISYNLPELKGALKLDPEVLANIFLGKITKWDDAAIAKINPGVKLPSTGIFIAHRSDGSGTTNIFTTYLSKVSADWNTKPGKGSAINWPVGLGGKGNEGVAGLIKQTPGAIGYIELSYAIQNKMTFADLKNKSGNYVTPTVASTSAAGNITIPDDAKVSLSNTDAKDGYPISGFTWALIYKEQNYSGRTKDRADKVVKLLWWNIHDGQKYCNDLNYAPLSPAAVAVAEKILKSATFDGKAIQQ
;
A
#
# COMPACT_ATOMS: atom_id res chain seq x y z
N MET A 1 -9.49 12.49 63.20
CA MET A 1 -10.61 12.04 64.05
C MET A 1 -11.46 11.09 63.20
N LYS A 2 -11.50 9.79 63.59
CA LYS A 2 -12.44 8.67 63.28
C LYS A 2 -12.46 8.24 61.78
N ILE A 3 -11.80 7.17 61.25
CA ILE A 3 -11.90 5.69 61.52
C ILE A 3 -13.34 5.18 61.52
N ASN A 4 -13.62 4.30 60.52
CA ASN A 4 -14.32 3.01 60.58
C ASN A 4 -14.38 2.43 59.16
N GLN A 5 -13.74 1.38 58.79
CA GLN A 5 -13.73 -0.09 58.96
C GLN A 5 -15.12 -0.76 59.04
N PHE A 6 -15.27 -1.78 58.23
CA PHE A 6 -15.88 -3.13 58.35
C PHE A 6 -16.29 -3.65 56.97
N ALA A 7 -15.83 -4.68 56.50
CA ALA A 7 -15.60 -6.11 56.76
C ALA A 7 -16.48 -6.96 55.82
N LEU A 8 -15.88 -7.77 55.02
CA LEU A 8 -15.71 -9.25 54.94
C LEU A 8 -16.97 -10.14 54.79
N LEU A 9 -16.74 -11.21 54.04
CA LEU A 9 -17.41 -12.53 53.83
C LEU A 9 -18.48 -12.54 52.72
N GLY A 10 -18.45 -13.53 51.78
CA GLY A 10 -18.42 -14.93 51.91
C GLY A 10 -18.23 -15.71 50.62
N LEU A 11 -17.47 -16.70 50.79
CA LEU A 11 -17.14 -17.84 49.95
C LEU A 11 -18.35 -18.81 49.83
N MET A 12 -18.71 -19.27 48.61
CA MET A 12 -19.47 -20.54 48.48
C MET A 12 -18.94 -21.37 47.31
N VAL A 13 -18.32 -22.45 47.65
CA VAL A 13 -17.99 -23.64 46.86
C VAL A 13 -19.24 -24.50 46.80
N ALA A 14 -19.59 -24.99 45.60
CA ALA A 14 -20.52 -26.11 45.47
C ALA A 14 -19.96 -27.12 44.45
N THR A 15 -19.42 -28.19 44.96
CA THR A 15 -19.13 -29.47 44.31
C THR A 15 -20.38 -30.34 44.25
N SER A 16 -20.59 -31.03 43.14
CA SER A 16 -21.43 -32.27 43.06
C SER A 16 -20.93 -33.06 41.85
N ALA A 17 -20.16 -34.06 42.01
CA ALA A 17 -20.34 -35.48 42.35
C ALA A 17 -21.12 -36.28 41.29
N LEU A 18 -20.35 -37.06 40.58
CA LEU A 18 -20.43 -38.38 39.98
C LEU A 18 -21.71 -39.21 40.20
N PHE A 19 -22.18 -39.84 39.12
CA PHE A 19 -22.79 -41.16 39.18
C PHE A 19 -22.27 -42.03 38.05
N SER A 20 -21.66 -43.17 38.43
CA SER A 20 -21.21 -44.28 37.70
C SER A 20 -22.26 -45.40 37.73
N CYS A 21 -22.38 -46.18 36.66
CA CYS A 21 -22.69 -47.62 36.61
C CYS A 21 -22.78 -48.00 35.13
N GLY A 22 -22.15 -48.98 34.61
CA GLY A 22 -21.61 -50.24 35.05
C GLY A 22 -21.92 -51.35 34.04
N GLY A 23 -20.91 -52.10 33.61
CA GLY A 23 -21.08 -53.47 33.09
C GLY A 23 -20.97 -53.68 31.56
N ASN A 24 -20.08 -54.33 31.04
CA ASN A 24 -19.45 -55.61 31.00
C ASN A 24 -18.83 -55.94 29.61
N ASN A 25 -17.58 -56.33 29.62
CA ASN A 25 -16.83 -57.22 28.71
C ASN A 25 -17.33 -57.58 27.30
N THR A 26 -16.47 -57.30 26.28
CA THR A 26 -15.78 -58.41 25.55
C THR A 26 -14.62 -57.85 24.73
N LYS A 27 -13.54 -58.64 24.68
CA LYS A 27 -12.27 -58.44 23.95
C LYS A 27 -12.49 -58.46 22.43
N SER A 28 -11.85 -57.54 21.71
CA SER A 28 -11.06 -57.93 20.53
C SER A 28 -10.19 -56.76 20.10
N GLY A 29 -8.91 -57.02 19.92
CA GLY A 29 -7.96 -56.00 19.47
C GLY A 29 -8.10 -55.70 17.98
N SER A 30 -7.83 -54.45 17.66
CA SER A 30 -7.20 -54.07 16.40
C SER A 30 -6.56 -52.72 16.57
N ASP A 31 -5.25 -52.72 16.46
CA ASP A 31 -4.45 -51.52 16.20
C ASP A 31 -5.04 -50.73 15.05
N SER A 32 -5.47 -49.49 15.29
CA SER A 32 -5.66 -48.51 14.25
C SER A 32 -4.91 -47.23 14.64
N SER A 33 -3.65 -47.21 14.17
CA SER A 33 -2.89 -45.98 14.06
C SER A 33 -3.72 -44.94 13.28
N ALA A 34 -4.35 -43.98 13.99
CA ALA A 34 -4.99 -42.83 13.39
C ALA A 34 -3.90 -41.96 12.75
N LYS A 35 -3.79 -42.07 11.43
CA LYS A 35 -3.05 -41.13 10.58
C LYS A 35 -3.63 -39.74 10.84
N PRO A 36 -2.80 -38.69 11.10
CA PRO A 36 -3.31 -37.36 11.21
C PRO A 36 -4.08 -37.00 9.93
N ALA A 37 -5.32 -36.62 10.08
CA ALA A 37 -6.11 -36.10 8.96
C ALA A 37 -5.33 -34.90 8.40
N ALA A 38 -4.89 -35.02 7.16
CA ALA A 38 -4.35 -33.90 6.41
C ALA A 38 -5.43 -32.81 6.44
N ALA A 39 -5.08 -31.63 6.93
CA ALA A 39 -5.93 -30.47 6.86
C ALA A 39 -6.34 -30.30 5.40
N THR A 40 -7.61 -30.53 5.11
CA THR A 40 -8.20 -30.23 3.81
C THR A 40 -7.97 -28.75 3.54
N ALA A 41 -7.06 -28.49 2.60
CA ALA A 41 -6.91 -27.16 2.05
C ALA A 41 -8.32 -26.70 1.63
N SER A 42 -8.77 -25.60 2.21
CA SER A 42 -10.01 -24.94 1.80
C SER A 42 -9.95 -24.80 0.28
N THR A 43 -10.82 -25.51 -0.45
CA THR A 43 -10.96 -25.34 -1.89
C THR A 43 -11.47 -23.93 -2.12
N THR A 44 -10.56 -22.97 -2.36
CA THR A 44 -10.93 -21.67 -2.91
C THR A 44 -11.73 -21.94 -4.18
N ASP A 45 -12.91 -21.33 -4.28
CA ASP A 45 -13.73 -21.37 -5.48
C ASP A 45 -12.81 -21.14 -6.71
N ALA A 46 -12.89 -22.04 -7.71
CA ALA A 46 -12.07 -21.99 -8.91
C ALA A 46 -12.16 -20.65 -9.66
N ASN A 47 -13.21 -19.87 -9.41
CA ASN A 47 -13.46 -18.55 -9.98
C ASN A 47 -13.07 -17.39 -9.04
N THR A 48 -12.42 -17.65 -7.92
CA THR A 48 -11.95 -16.59 -7.01
C THR A 48 -10.43 -16.52 -7.01
N LEU A 49 -9.87 -15.40 -7.48
CA LEU A 49 -8.45 -15.08 -7.41
C LEU A 49 -8.12 -14.38 -6.09
N LEU A 50 -6.92 -14.63 -5.56
CA LEU A 50 -6.43 -14.04 -4.33
C LEU A 50 -5.33 -13.03 -4.62
N GLY A 51 -5.51 -11.79 -4.21
CA GLY A 51 -4.50 -10.74 -4.28
C GLY A 51 -4.25 -10.12 -2.92
N ALA A 52 -3.07 -9.57 -2.71
CA ALA A 52 -2.78 -8.79 -1.51
C ALA A 52 -1.67 -7.78 -1.77
N GLY A 53 -1.67 -6.67 -1.02
CA GLY A 53 -0.57 -5.73 -1.10
C GLY A 53 -0.96 -4.29 -0.84
N SER A 54 -0.51 -3.42 -1.72
CA SER A 54 -0.59 -1.99 -1.55
C SER A 54 -1.97 -1.47 -1.20
N THR A 55 -2.00 -0.60 -0.19
CA THR A 55 -3.18 0.21 0.14
C THR A 55 -3.30 1.44 -0.77
N PHE A 56 -2.20 1.84 -1.43
CA PHE A 56 -2.16 2.97 -2.36
C PHE A 56 -3.16 2.79 -3.52
N VAL A 57 -3.21 1.62 -4.15
CA VAL A 57 -4.06 1.32 -5.30
C VAL A 57 -5.43 0.75 -4.91
N TYR A 58 -5.66 0.46 -3.63
CA TYR A 58 -6.87 -0.25 -3.19
C TYR A 58 -8.19 0.41 -3.62
N PRO A 59 -8.38 1.74 -3.56
CA PRO A 59 -9.59 2.38 -4.09
C PRO A 59 -9.86 2.06 -5.56
N LEU A 60 -8.81 2.05 -6.40
CA LEU A 60 -8.92 1.68 -7.81
C LEU A 60 -9.17 0.18 -7.98
N PHE A 61 -8.39 -0.68 -7.33
CA PHE A 61 -8.56 -2.14 -7.41
C PHE A 61 -9.94 -2.60 -6.96
N SER A 62 -10.50 -1.98 -5.92
CA SER A 62 -11.87 -2.29 -5.48
C SER A 62 -12.89 -2.07 -6.61
N LYS A 63 -12.73 -1.00 -7.40
CA LYS A 63 -13.57 -0.72 -8.56
C LYS A 63 -13.28 -1.69 -9.71
N LEU A 64 -12.00 -1.86 -10.07
CA LEU A 64 -11.59 -2.71 -11.20
C LEU A 64 -12.05 -4.15 -11.00
N PHE A 65 -11.87 -4.72 -9.81
CA PHE A 65 -12.24 -6.11 -9.54
C PHE A 65 -13.76 -6.32 -9.50
N ALA A 66 -14.51 -5.31 -9.04
CA ALA A 66 -15.97 -5.36 -9.11
C ALA A 66 -16.48 -5.30 -10.56
N GLU A 67 -15.86 -4.52 -11.44
CA GLU A 67 -16.22 -4.46 -12.86
C GLU A 67 -15.78 -5.73 -13.60
N TYR A 68 -14.59 -6.25 -13.30
CA TYR A 68 -14.09 -7.49 -13.89
C TYR A 68 -14.98 -8.71 -13.52
N ASP A 69 -15.46 -8.79 -12.26
CA ASP A 69 -16.42 -9.82 -11.83
C ASP A 69 -17.73 -9.74 -12.64
N LYS A 70 -18.26 -8.53 -12.86
CA LYS A 70 -19.48 -8.33 -13.67
C LYS A 70 -19.30 -8.78 -15.13
N GLU A 71 -18.12 -8.55 -15.71
CA GLU A 71 -17.83 -8.88 -17.11
C GLU A 71 -17.52 -10.37 -17.31
N THR A 72 -16.86 -11.02 -16.35
CA THR A 72 -16.25 -12.34 -16.54
C THR A 72 -16.76 -13.42 -15.57
N GLY A 73 -17.43 -13.04 -14.49
CA GLY A 73 -17.78 -13.94 -13.39
C GLY A 73 -16.59 -14.39 -12.54
N ILE A 74 -15.41 -13.78 -12.71
CA ILE A 74 -14.21 -14.07 -11.92
C ILE A 74 -14.07 -13.05 -10.81
N LYS A 75 -14.16 -13.52 -9.58
CA LYS A 75 -14.02 -12.71 -8.36
C LYS A 75 -12.54 -12.52 -7.99
N VAL A 76 -12.22 -11.38 -7.44
CA VAL A 76 -10.90 -11.11 -6.85
C VAL A 76 -11.07 -10.72 -5.40
N ASN A 77 -10.51 -11.53 -4.51
CA ASN A 77 -10.40 -11.19 -3.09
C ASN A 77 -9.03 -10.53 -2.87
N TYR A 78 -9.03 -9.21 -2.71
CA TYR A 78 -7.82 -8.43 -2.51
C TYR A 78 -7.71 -7.94 -1.06
N GLN A 79 -6.59 -8.29 -0.42
CA GLN A 79 -6.28 -7.85 0.94
C GLN A 79 -5.39 -6.60 0.90
N SER A 80 -5.96 -5.45 1.26
CA SER A 80 -5.24 -4.18 1.38
C SER A 80 -4.44 -4.14 2.69
N ILE A 81 -3.22 -4.67 2.68
CA ILE A 81 -2.38 -4.88 3.87
C ILE A 81 -1.00 -4.23 3.80
N GLY A 82 -0.79 -3.38 2.78
CA GLY A 82 0.48 -2.75 2.48
C GLY A 82 1.39 -3.60 1.59
N SER A 83 2.26 -2.92 0.82
CA SER A 83 3.17 -3.57 -0.14
C SER A 83 4.02 -4.67 0.50
N GLY A 84 4.53 -4.42 1.72
CA GLY A 84 5.32 -5.42 2.44
C GLY A 84 4.53 -6.71 2.75
N GLY A 85 3.25 -6.57 3.12
CA GLY A 85 2.34 -7.69 3.35
C GLY A 85 2.07 -8.50 2.07
N GLY A 86 1.82 -7.81 0.95
CA GLY A 86 1.64 -8.44 -0.36
C GLY A 86 2.87 -9.22 -0.82
N ILE A 87 4.05 -8.60 -0.72
CA ILE A 87 5.33 -9.24 -1.04
C ILE A 87 5.53 -10.50 -0.19
N LEU A 88 5.26 -10.42 1.12
CA LEU A 88 5.39 -11.57 2.02
C LEU A 88 4.44 -12.72 1.65
N GLN A 89 3.16 -12.42 1.38
CA GLN A 89 2.19 -13.44 0.98
C GLN A 89 2.54 -14.06 -0.38
N LEU A 90 3.03 -13.27 -1.34
CA LEU A 90 3.49 -13.79 -2.63
C LEU A 90 4.73 -14.69 -2.43
N THR A 91 5.70 -14.28 -1.61
CA THR A 91 6.87 -15.09 -1.25
C THR A 91 6.46 -16.44 -0.67
N ASN A 92 5.45 -16.44 0.19
CA ASN A 92 4.89 -17.67 0.81
C ASN A 92 3.95 -18.43 -0.14
N LYS A 93 3.72 -17.92 -1.36
CA LYS A 93 2.85 -18.55 -2.38
C LYS A 93 1.42 -18.79 -1.90
N THR A 94 0.89 -17.91 -1.05
CA THR A 94 -0.47 -17.99 -0.48
C THR A 94 -1.50 -17.17 -1.26
N ILE A 95 -1.05 -16.39 -2.25
CA ILE A 95 -1.86 -15.55 -3.13
C ILE A 95 -1.48 -15.75 -4.60
N ASP A 96 -2.34 -15.30 -5.50
CA ASP A 96 -2.15 -15.39 -6.93
C ASP A 96 -1.27 -14.27 -7.48
N PHE A 97 -1.43 -13.06 -6.93
CA PHE A 97 -0.62 -11.90 -7.26
C PHE A 97 -0.44 -11.01 -6.04
N GLY A 98 0.73 -10.40 -5.94
CA GLY A 98 0.99 -9.32 -5.00
C GLY A 98 0.78 -7.96 -5.65
N ASP A 99 0.76 -6.89 -4.86
CA ASP A 99 0.85 -5.52 -5.37
C ASP A 99 1.75 -4.67 -4.49
N SER A 100 2.58 -3.83 -5.14
CA SER A 100 3.56 -2.98 -4.47
C SER A 100 3.82 -1.69 -5.24
N ASP A 101 3.91 -0.56 -4.51
CA ASP A 101 4.33 0.74 -5.08
C ASP A 101 5.85 0.94 -5.00
N ALA A 102 6.58 -0.13 -4.78
CA ALA A 102 8.04 -0.20 -4.84
C ALA A 102 8.45 -1.50 -5.54
N PRO A 103 9.43 -1.47 -6.44
CA PRO A 103 10.03 -2.70 -6.95
C PRO A 103 10.61 -3.55 -5.81
N LEU A 104 10.66 -4.87 -6.00
CA LEU A 104 11.38 -5.74 -5.09
C LEU A 104 12.84 -5.30 -4.97
N ASN A 105 13.33 -5.19 -3.76
CA ASN A 105 14.77 -5.04 -3.54
C ASN A 105 15.48 -6.41 -3.66
N ASP A 106 16.81 -6.40 -3.67
CA ASP A 106 17.62 -7.61 -3.89
C ASP A 106 17.33 -8.72 -2.88
N ASP A 107 17.13 -8.37 -1.60
CA ASP A 107 16.82 -9.35 -0.56
C ASP A 107 15.42 -9.95 -0.72
N GLN A 108 14.45 -9.14 -1.12
CA GLN A 108 13.10 -9.60 -1.44
C GLN A 108 13.11 -10.50 -2.68
N ALA A 109 13.81 -10.09 -3.74
CA ALA A 109 13.94 -10.88 -4.96
C ALA A 109 14.62 -12.25 -4.69
N LYS A 110 15.69 -12.28 -3.88
CA LYS A 110 16.33 -13.52 -3.45
C LYS A 110 15.39 -14.44 -2.68
N LYS A 111 14.57 -13.87 -1.76
CA LYS A 111 13.59 -14.64 -0.98
C LYS A 111 12.45 -15.23 -1.82
N MET A 112 12.10 -14.62 -2.94
CA MET A 112 11.13 -15.18 -3.88
C MET A 112 11.61 -16.52 -4.46
N GLY A 113 12.93 -16.70 -4.63
CA GLY A 113 13.54 -17.93 -5.15
C GLY A 113 13.25 -18.22 -6.63
N ALA A 114 12.61 -17.30 -7.34
CA ALA A 114 12.29 -17.37 -8.76
C ALA A 114 12.04 -15.97 -9.32
N ASP A 115 12.05 -15.83 -10.64
CA ASP A 115 11.78 -14.58 -11.33
C ASP A 115 10.38 -14.07 -11.06
N VAL A 116 10.25 -12.78 -10.69
CA VAL A 116 8.99 -12.08 -10.45
C VAL A 116 8.84 -10.94 -11.46
N LEU A 117 7.72 -10.95 -12.16
CA LEU A 117 7.32 -9.90 -13.09
C LEU A 117 6.71 -8.73 -12.30
N HIS A 118 7.08 -7.51 -12.70
CA HIS A 118 6.54 -6.26 -12.17
C HIS A 118 5.70 -5.61 -13.27
N ILE A 119 4.39 -5.76 -13.22
CA ILE A 119 3.48 -5.24 -14.23
C ILE A 119 2.92 -3.90 -13.72
N PRO A 120 3.26 -2.75 -14.33
CA PRO A 120 2.70 -1.47 -13.91
C PRO A 120 1.19 -1.46 -14.15
N MET A 121 0.42 -1.01 -13.15
CA MET A 121 -1.04 -0.98 -13.18
C MET A 121 -1.61 0.42 -13.43
N CYS A 122 -1.06 1.39 -12.75
CA CYS A 122 -1.38 2.82 -12.88
C CYS A 122 -0.29 3.63 -12.20
N SER A 123 -0.38 4.96 -12.27
CA SER A 123 0.40 5.84 -11.41
C SER A 123 -0.52 6.71 -10.55
N GLY A 124 0.00 7.15 -9.40
CA GLY A 124 -0.72 7.99 -8.46
C GLY A 124 0.21 9.00 -7.78
N ALA A 125 -0.39 9.97 -7.10
CA ALA A 125 0.31 11.00 -6.33
C ALA A 125 0.32 10.67 -4.84
N VAL A 126 1.47 10.82 -4.20
CA VAL A 126 1.58 10.87 -2.74
C VAL A 126 1.44 12.31 -2.30
N VAL A 127 0.29 12.66 -1.74
CA VAL A 127 0.00 14.02 -1.31
C VAL A 127 0.40 14.27 0.13
N ILE A 128 0.85 15.50 0.39
CA ILE A 128 1.14 15.96 1.74
C ILE A 128 -0.12 16.58 2.31
N SER A 129 -0.86 15.77 3.05
CA SER A 129 -2.12 16.17 3.68
C SER A 129 -1.88 16.72 5.07
N TYR A 130 -2.69 17.70 5.48
CA TYR A 130 -2.57 18.35 6.78
C TYR A 130 -3.95 18.70 7.37
N ASN A 131 -3.97 18.95 8.67
CA ASN A 131 -5.18 19.33 9.42
C ASN A 131 -5.01 20.71 10.07
N LEU A 132 -5.29 21.74 9.29
CA LEU A 132 -5.33 23.14 9.72
C LEU A 132 -6.68 23.74 9.35
N PRO A 133 -7.73 23.53 10.15
CA PRO A 133 -9.10 23.85 9.77
C PRO A 133 -9.34 25.38 9.60
N GLU A 134 -8.54 26.21 10.21
CA GLU A 134 -8.64 27.66 10.11
C GLU A 134 -7.88 28.26 8.91
N LEU A 135 -7.05 27.43 8.23
CA LEU A 135 -6.26 27.88 7.10
C LEU A 135 -7.15 28.03 5.85
N LYS A 136 -7.14 29.22 5.28
CA LYS A 136 -7.83 29.49 4.00
C LYS A 136 -6.84 29.34 2.85
N GLY A 137 -7.19 28.49 1.88
CA GLY A 137 -6.36 28.22 0.70
C GLY A 137 -5.37 27.07 0.88
N ALA A 138 -4.69 26.73 -0.20
CA ALA A 138 -3.69 25.65 -0.21
C ALA A 138 -2.37 26.14 0.37
N LEU A 139 -1.77 25.31 1.22
CA LEU A 139 -0.42 25.53 1.73
C LEU A 139 0.60 25.16 0.64
N LYS A 140 1.63 25.96 0.48
CA LYS A 140 2.78 25.69 -0.39
C LYS A 140 3.93 25.12 0.44
N LEU A 141 4.54 24.05 -0.03
CA LEU A 141 5.74 23.48 0.58
C LEU A 141 6.81 23.30 -0.50
N ASP A 142 8.01 23.75 -0.20
CA ASP A 142 9.18 23.46 -1.02
C ASP A 142 9.93 22.22 -0.48
N PRO A 143 10.87 21.66 -1.25
CA PRO A 143 11.57 20.43 -0.87
C PRO A 143 12.29 20.51 0.47
N GLU A 144 12.94 21.64 0.76
CA GLU A 144 13.74 21.83 1.97
C GLU A 144 12.84 21.92 3.21
N VAL A 145 11.78 22.73 3.14
CA VAL A 145 10.81 22.89 4.23
C VAL A 145 10.14 21.55 4.53
N LEU A 146 9.70 20.82 3.51
CA LEU A 146 9.06 19.50 3.68
C LEU A 146 10.01 18.51 4.36
N ALA A 147 11.27 18.41 3.90
CA ALA A 147 12.25 17.52 4.51
C ALA A 147 12.53 17.92 5.97
N ASN A 148 12.68 19.21 6.27
CA ASN A 148 12.94 19.69 7.63
C ASN A 148 11.76 19.47 8.59
N ILE A 149 10.52 19.50 8.10
CA ILE A 149 9.33 19.11 8.89
C ILE A 149 9.47 17.63 9.30
N PHE A 150 9.67 16.71 8.34
CA PHE A 150 9.73 15.28 8.62
C PHE A 150 11.01 14.85 9.36
N LEU A 151 12.08 15.67 9.32
CA LEU A 151 13.26 15.52 10.19
C LEU A 151 13.04 16.03 11.62
N GLY A 152 11.90 16.65 11.91
CA GLY A 152 11.60 17.26 13.21
C GLY A 152 12.40 18.55 13.50
N LYS A 153 12.98 19.18 12.47
CA LYS A 153 13.71 20.47 12.60
C LYS A 153 12.72 21.65 12.60
N ILE A 154 11.64 21.57 11.86
CA ILE A 154 10.51 22.51 11.87
C ILE A 154 9.39 21.86 12.65
N THR A 155 9.01 22.46 13.79
CA THR A 155 8.08 21.87 14.76
C THR A 155 6.81 22.67 14.95
N LYS A 156 6.68 23.84 14.32
CA LYS A 156 5.50 24.72 14.40
C LYS A 156 5.09 25.18 13.02
N TRP A 157 3.81 25.41 12.84
CA TRP A 157 3.26 25.85 11.55
C TRP A 157 3.61 27.32 11.21
N ASP A 158 3.81 28.20 12.20
CA ASP A 158 4.24 29.58 12.05
C ASP A 158 5.76 29.77 11.92
N ASP A 159 6.51 28.67 11.69
CA ASP A 159 7.96 28.74 11.43
C ASP A 159 8.28 29.69 10.27
N ALA A 160 9.34 30.47 10.43
CA ALA A 160 9.75 31.47 9.45
C ALA A 160 10.01 30.89 8.04
N ALA A 161 10.46 29.63 7.95
CA ALA A 161 10.70 28.97 6.67
C ALA A 161 9.38 28.66 5.95
N ILE A 162 8.32 28.24 6.67
CA ILE A 162 7.00 28.04 6.11
C ILE A 162 6.36 29.39 5.73
N ALA A 163 6.44 30.39 6.62
CA ALA A 163 5.86 31.72 6.37
C ALA A 163 6.46 32.39 5.14
N LYS A 164 7.76 32.26 4.91
CA LYS A 164 8.49 32.84 3.78
C LYS A 164 7.93 32.38 2.41
N ILE A 165 7.54 31.12 2.31
CA ILE A 165 7.01 30.53 1.05
C ILE A 165 5.48 30.63 0.93
N ASN A 166 4.80 31.17 1.96
CA ASN A 166 3.36 31.38 2.03
C ASN A 166 3.03 32.85 2.38
N PRO A 167 3.49 33.84 1.61
CA PRO A 167 3.26 35.23 1.93
C PRO A 167 1.76 35.56 1.98
N GLY A 168 1.35 36.29 3.02
CA GLY A 168 -0.05 36.67 3.23
C GLY A 168 -0.95 35.59 3.85
N VAL A 169 -0.45 34.39 4.08
CA VAL A 169 -1.15 33.32 4.76
C VAL A 169 -0.96 33.46 6.28
N LYS A 170 -2.06 33.54 7.02
CA LYS A 170 -2.00 33.55 8.49
C LYS A 170 -1.80 32.12 9.01
N LEU A 171 -0.57 31.75 9.30
CA LEU A 171 -0.23 30.46 9.85
C LEU A 171 -0.50 30.42 11.37
N PRO A 172 -1.05 29.32 11.91
CA PRO A 172 -1.25 29.20 13.37
C PRO A 172 0.06 28.86 14.08
N SER A 173 0.20 29.29 15.33
CA SER A 173 1.36 28.93 16.17
C SER A 173 1.30 27.51 16.74
N THR A 174 0.42 26.68 16.20
CA THR A 174 0.22 25.27 16.60
C THR A 174 1.45 24.42 16.27
N GLY A 175 1.76 23.46 17.15
CA GLY A 175 2.79 22.45 16.88
C GLY A 175 2.45 21.54 15.72
N ILE A 176 3.47 21.08 14.99
CA ILE A 176 3.31 20.11 13.91
C ILE A 176 3.34 18.71 14.50
N PHE A 177 2.28 17.94 14.23
CA PHE A 177 2.21 16.51 14.55
C PHE A 177 2.40 15.71 13.25
N ILE A 178 3.39 14.82 13.21
CA ILE A 178 3.71 14.04 12.01
C ILE A 178 3.05 12.68 12.07
N ALA A 179 2.27 12.36 11.02
CA ALA A 179 1.69 11.05 10.79
C ALA A 179 2.45 10.34 9.66
N HIS A 180 2.89 9.11 9.91
CA HIS A 180 3.61 8.29 8.94
C HIS A 180 3.07 6.84 8.92
N ARG A 181 3.59 6.00 8.03
CA ARG A 181 3.20 4.58 7.96
C ARG A 181 3.92 3.75 9.02
N SER A 182 3.21 2.80 9.61
CA SER A 182 3.75 1.83 10.57
C SER A 182 4.00 0.45 9.97
N ASP A 183 3.51 0.20 8.75
CA ASP A 183 3.64 -1.06 8.00
C ASP A 183 4.64 -0.93 6.85
N GLY A 184 5.02 -2.06 6.23
CA GLY A 184 5.81 -2.06 5.01
C GLY A 184 5.02 -1.47 3.83
N SER A 185 5.39 -0.27 3.39
CA SER A 185 4.57 0.60 2.53
C SER A 185 5.30 1.06 1.28
N GLY A 186 4.72 0.80 0.11
CA GLY A 186 5.18 1.37 -1.15
C GLY A 186 4.99 2.89 -1.19
N THR A 187 3.89 3.42 -0.63
CA THR A 187 3.66 4.86 -0.47
C THR A 187 4.81 5.53 0.30
N THR A 188 5.27 4.88 1.39
CA THR A 188 6.47 5.31 2.14
C THR A 188 7.72 5.28 1.25
N ASN A 189 7.89 4.24 0.42
CA ASN A 189 9.03 4.16 -0.49
C ASN A 189 9.04 5.31 -1.50
N ILE A 190 7.89 5.65 -2.12
CA ILE A 190 7.76 6.78 -3.04
C ILE A 190 8.13 8.08 -2.33
N PHE A 191 7.56 8.34 -1.15
CA PHE A 191 7.78 9.55 -0.37
C PHE A 191 9.22 9.70 0.08
N THR A 192 9.80 8.65 0.68
CA THR A 192 11.19 8.69 1.18
C THR A 192 12.22 8.71 0.06
N THR A 193 11.91 8.13 -1.11
CA THR A 193 12.72 8.28 -2.32
C THR A 193 12.77 9.74 -2.79
N TYR A 194 11.62 10.43 -2.76
CA TYR A 194 11.58 11.86 -3.05
C TYR A 194 12.42 12.65 -2.04
N LEU A 195 12.21 12.46 -0.73
CA LEU A 195 12.96 13.18 0.31
C LEU A 195 14.48 12.94 0.20
N SER A 196 14.90 11.72 -0.14
CA SER A 196 16.32 11.40 -0.35
C SER A 196 16.91 12.08 -1.59
N LYS A 197 16.10 12.37 -2.61
CA LYS A 197 16.55 13.11 -3.80
C LYS A 197 16.71 14.60 -3.55
N VAL A 198 15.96 15.18 -2.59
CA VAL A 198 15.86 16.62 -2.40
C VAL A 198 16.54 17.13 -1.10
N SER A 199 16.95 16.22 -0.21
CA SER A 199 17.61 16.57 1.06
C SER A 199 18.77 15.63 1.36
N ALA A 200 19.98 16.18 1.45
CA ALA A 200 21.17 15.43 1.83
C ALA A 200 21.08 14.88 3.26
N ASP A 201 20.52 15.66 4.19
CA ASP A 201 20.33 15.24 5.58
C ASP A 201 19.36 14.06 5.66
N TRP A 202 18.26 14.10 4.89
CA TRP A 202 17.34 12.97 4.81
C TRP A 202 18.00 11.74 4.18
N ASN A 203 18.74 11.92 3.09
CA ASN A 203 19.40 10.81 2.40
C ASN A 203 20.44 10.11 3.27
N THR A 204 21.14 10.87 4.12
CA THR A 204 22.13 10.33 5.07
C THR A 204 21.44 9.58 6.23
N LYS A 205 20.41 10.19 6.80
CA LYS A 205 19.55 9.65 7.88
C LYS A 205 18.20 10.35 7.79
N PRO A 206 17.08 9.64 7.61
CA PRO A 206 16.78 8.21 7.72
C PRO A 206 16.86 7.42 6.41
N GLY A 207 17.10 8.08 5.26
CA GLY A 207 17.20 7.42 3.96
C GLY A 207 15.86 7.08 3.32
N LYS A 208 15.87 6.12 2.37
CA LYS A 208 14.70 5.67 1.62
C LYS A 208 14.39 4.20 1.88
N GLY A 209 13.10 3.83 1.79
CA GLY A 209 12.66 2.45 1.94
C GLY A 209 11.15 2.33 2.15
N SER A 210 10.65 1.11 2.07
CA SER A 210 9.25 0.80 2.41
C SER A 210 8.99 0.75 3.91
N ALA A 211 10.03 0.66 4.72
CA ALA A 211 10.04 0.81 6.17
C ALA A 211 11.36 1.47 6.56
N ILE A 212 11.29 2.52 7.35
CA ILE A 212 12.45 3.29 7.81
C ILE A 212 12.31 3.59 9.31
N ASN A 213 13.41 3.99 9.95
CA ASN A 213 13.37 4.54 11.30
C ASN A 213 12.97 6.01 11.23
N TRP A 214 11.70 6.31 11.49
CA TRP A 214 11.19 7.67 11.47
C TRP A 214 11.82 8.51 12.58
N PRO A 215 12.31 9.73 12.28
CA PRO A 215 12.90 10.60 13.32
C PRO A 215 11.86 11.02 14.36
N VAL A 216 10.65 11.28 13.93
CA VAL A 216 9.53 11.83 14.72
C VAL A 216 8.19 11.34 14.16
N GLY A 217 7.13 11.47 14.96
CA GLY A 217 5.76 11.20 14.53
C GLY A 217 5.16 9.93 15.09
N LEU A 218 3.94 9.64 14.64
CA LEU A 218 3.16 8.46 15.01
C LEU A 218 2.78 7.66 13.76
N GLY A 219 2.87 6.34 13.87
CA GLY A 219 2.58 5.41 12.78
C GLY A 219 1.11 5.05 12.67
N GLY A 220 0.55 5.18 11.46
CA GLY A 220 -0.75 4.64 11.05
C GLY A 220 -0.60 3.46 10.10
N LYS A 221 -1.42 2.43 10.25
CA LYS A 221 -1.42 1.28 9.35
C LYS A 221 -2.21 1.61 8.07
N GLY A 222 -1.61 1.41 6.90
CA GLY A 222 -2.22 1.71 5.62
C GLY A 222 -2.33 3.21 5.33
N ASN A 223 -2.76 3.57 4.11
CA ASN A 223 -3.12 4.96 3.78
C ASN A 223 -4.30 5.44 4.64
N GLU A 224 -5.26 4.57 4.90
CA GLU A 224 -6.43 4.82 5.76
C GLU A 224 -6.04 5.17 7.20
N GLY A 225 -5.08 4.47 7.79
CA GLY A 225 -4.62 4.75 9.15
C GLY A 225 -3.91 6.09 9.26
N VAL A 226 -3.06 6.45 8.29
CA VAL A 226 -2.43 7.78 8.25
C VAL A 226 -3.46 8.88 8.01
N ALA A 227 -4.41 8.69 7.08
CA ALA A 227 -5.51 9.62 6.84
C ALA A 227 -6.35 9.85 8.11
N GLY A 228 -6.63 8.78 8.85
CA GLY A 228 -7.33 8.84 10.14
C GLY A 228 -6.58 9.68 11.18
N LEU A 229 -5.27 9.47 11.35
CA LEU A 229 -4.43 10.25 12.27
C LEU A 229 -4.42 11.73 11.91
N ILE A 230 -4.24 12.07 10.63
CA ILE A 230 -4.24 13.46 10.18
C ILE A 230 -5.61 14.10 10.46
N LYS A 231 -6.69 13.43 10.09
CA LYS A 231 -8.06 13.98 10.21
C LYS A 231 -8.47 14.24 11.67
N GLN A 232 -8.02 13.39 12.58
CA GLN A 232 -8.39 13.45 14.01
C GLN A 232 -7.49 14.39 14.83
N THR A 233 -6.32 14.79 14.33
CA THR A 233 -5.33 15.53 15.09
C THR A 233 -5.13 16.94 14.52
N PRO A 234 -5.63 18.01 15.20
CA PRO A 234 -5.33 19.38 14.78
C PRO A 234 -3.82 19.63 14.74
N GLY A 235 -3.34 20.31 13.69
CA GLY A 235 -1.91 20.53 13.47
C GLY A 235 -1.16 19.34 12.84
N ALA A 236 -1.84 18.25 12.55
CA ALA A 236 -1.19 17.09 11.91
C ALA A 236 -0.81 17.35 10.45
N ILE A 237 0.27 16.71 10.03
CA ILE A 237 0.74 16.57 8.64
C ILE A 237 1.17 15.13 8.40
N GLY A 238 0.94 14.63 7.19
CA GLY A 238 1.38 13.30 6.79
C GLY A 238 1.31 13.13 5.28
N TYR A 239 1.64 11.94 4.81
CA TYR A 239 1.61 11.59 3.40
C TYR A 239 0.65 10.42 3.17
N ILE A 240 -0.20 10.54 2.17
CA ILE A 240 -1.19 9.55 1.74
C ILE A 240 -1.35 9.60 0.22
N GLU A 241 -1.96 8.58 -0.35
CA GLU A 241 -2.34 8.61 -1.76
C GLU A 241 -3.51 9.59 -1.98
N LEU A 242 -3.53 10.25 -3.15
CA LEU A 242 -4.46 11.33 -3.52
C LEU A 242 -5.93 10.94 -3.39
N SER A 243 -6.32 9.73 -3.82
CA SER A 243 -7.71 9.27 -3.74
C SER A 243 -8.24 9.26 -2.31
N TYR A 244 -7.40 8.88 -1.33
CA TYR A 244 -7.77 8.95 0.09
C TYR A 244 -8.00 10.37 0.57
N ALA A 245 -7.17 11.32 0.14
CA ALA A 245 -7.34 12.72 0.50
C ALA A 245 -8.65 13.28 -0.05
N ILE A 246 -8.96 13.02 -1.32
CA ILE A 246 -10.17 13.51 -1.98
C ILE A 246 -11.43 12.86 -1.40
N GLN A 247 -11.46 11.53 -1.24
CA GLN A 247 -12.61 10.80 -0.70
C GLN A 247 -12.93 11.23 0.74
N ASN A 248 -11.91 11.55 1.53
CA ASN A 248 -12.06 12.03 2.90
C ASN A 248 -12.19 13.55 3.03
N LYS A 249 -12.21 14.30 1.91
CA LYS A 249 -12.30 15.76 1.87
C LYS A 249 -11.20 16.44 2.70
N MET A 250 -9.99 15.89 2.62
CA MET A 250 -8.82 16.39 3.34
C MET A 250 -8.11 17.45 2.51
N THR A 251 -7.52 18.42 3.21
CA THR A 251 -6.63 19.41 2.59
C THR A 251 -5.25 18.82 2.32
N PHE A 252 -4.60 19.29 1.27
CA PHE A 252 -3.23 18.91 0.93
C PHE A 252 -2.46 20.09 0.32
N ALA A 253 -1.14 20.04 0.37
CA ALA A 253 -0.28 21.13 -0.04
C ALA A 253 0.04 21.07 -1.55
N ASP A 254 0.25 22.24 -2.15
CA ASP A 254 0.98 22.37 -3.41
C ASP A 254 2.47 22.21 -3.15
N LEU A 255 3.14 21.38 -3.96
CA LEU A 255 4.56 21.11 -3.82
C LEU A 255 5.38 21.74 -4.93
N LYS A 256 6.52 22.33 -4.56
CA LYS A 256 7.47 22.86 -5.52
C LYS A 256 8.23 21.70 -6.18
N ASN A 257 8.10 21.60 -7.51
CA ASN A 257 8.79 20.58 -8.29
C ASN A 257 10.22 21.01 -8.69
N LYS A 258 10.95 20.13 -9.36
CA LYS A 258 12.32 20.35 -9.81
C LYS A 258 12.46 21.53 -10.77
N SER A 259 11.42 21.85 -11.54
CA SER A 259 11.36 23.01 -12.46
C SER A 259 11.08 24.33 -11.73
N GLY A 260 10.88 24.30 -10.40
CA GLY A 260 10.60 25.48 -9.58
C GLY A 260 9.13 25.91 -9.50
N ASN A 261 8.22 25.15 -10.10
CA ASN A 261 6.80 25.43 -10.09
C ASN A 261 6.12 24.79 -8.87
N TYR A 262 5.19 25.50 -8.22
CA TYR A 262 4.27 24.89 -7.27
C TYR A 262 3.17 24.15 -8.03
N VAL A 263 3.04 22.85 -7.79
CA VAL A 263 2.13 21.97 -8.51
C VAL A 263 1.12 21.37 -7.54
N THR A 264 -0.16 21.53 -7.87
CA THR A 264 -1.26 20.84 -7.18
C THR A 264 -1.31 19.38 -7.63
N PRO A 265 -1.45 18.40 -6.71
CA PRO A 265 -1.61 17.01 -7.09
C PRO A 265 -2.95 16.78 -7.80
N THR A 266 -2.89 16.32 -9.03
CA THR A 266 -4.03 15.98 -9.89
C THR A 266 -3.67 14.79 -10.76
N VAL A 267 -4.65 14.19 -11.42
CA VAL A 267 -4.39 13.16 -12.45
C VAL A 267 -3.47 13.71 -13.54
N ALA A 268 -3.71 14.95 -14.01
CA ALA A 268 -2.92 15.58 -15.06
C ALA A 268 -1.45 15.78 -14.62
N SER A 269 -1.21 16.31 -13.41
CA SER A 269 0.15 16.53 -12.91
C SER A 269 0.88 15.24 -12.58
N THR A 270 0.15 14.19 -12.19
CA THR A 270 0.68 12.83 -12.01
C THR A 270 1.08 12.22 -13.35
N SER A 271 0.22 12.32 -14.38
CA SER A 271 0.51 11.87 -15.73
C SER A 271 1.73 12.59 -16.33
N ALA A 272 1.83 13.92 -16.10
CA ALA A 272 2.98 14.69 -16.54
C ALA A 272 4.29 14.19 -15.91
N ALA A 273 4.29 13.86 -14.61
CA ALA A 273 5.45 13.23 -13.96
C ALA A 273 5.83 11.87 -14.55
N GLY A 274 4.84 11.14 -15.08
CA GLY A 274 5.00 9.84 -15.74
C GLY A 274 5.47 9.90 -17.19
N ASN A 275 5.61 11.08 -17.78
CA ASN A 275 6.10 11.24 -19.15
C ASN A 275 7.64 11.16 -19.22
N ILE A 276 8.13 9.97 -18.96
CA ILE A 276 9.57 9.63 -18.96
C ILE A 276 9.79 8.35 -19.76
N THR A 277 11.05 8.04 -20.06
CA THR A 277 11.42 6.74 -20.65
C THR A 277 11.14 5.63 -19.63
N ILE A 278 10.33 4.65 -20.02
CA ILE A 278 10.03 3.46 -19.21
C ILE A 278 11.02 2.35 -19.60
N PRO A 279 11.81 1.82 -18.65
CA PRO A 279 12.73 0.70 -18.96
C PRO A 279 11.95 -0.60 -19.19
N ASP A 280 12.59 -1.57 -19.83
CA ASP A 280 11.98 -2.86 -20.21
C ASP A 280 11.43 -3.67 -19.02
N ASP A 281 11.95 -3.45 -17.82
CA ASP A 281 11.47 -4.08 -16.58
C ASP A 281 10.45 -3.22 -15.81
N ALA A 282 10.06 -2.08 -16.36
CA ALA A 282 9.16 -1.08 -15.80
C ALA A 282 9.56 -0.51 -14.42
N LYS A 283 10.75 -0.82 -13.90
CA LYS A 283 11.19 -0.43 -12.55
C LYS A 283 11.81 0.96 -12.56
N VAL A 284 10.98 1.98 -12.58
CA VAL A 284 11.39 3.37 -12.61
C VAL A 284 10.66 4.22 -11.57
N SER A 285 11.34 5.22 -11.02
CA SER A 285 10.76 6.16 -10.06
C SER A 285 10.25 7.41 -10.78
N LEU A 286 8.99 7.77 -10.54
CA LEU A 286 8.38 9.01 -11.01
C LEU A 286 8.60 10.18 -10.05
N SER A 287 9.34 9.97 -8.93
CA SER A 287 9.60 11.02 -7.95
C SER A 287 10.62 12.03 -8.47
N ASN A 288 10.31 13.33 -8.38
CA ASN A 288 11.17 14.46 -8.71
C ASN A 288 11.71 14.42 -10.15
N THR A 289 10.84 14.12 -11.13
CA THR A 289 11.18 14.14 -12.56
C THR A 289 11.38 15.57 -13.07
N ASP A 290 11.90 15.72 -14.29
CA ASP A 290 12.14 17.03 -14.93
C ASP A 290 10.87 17.64 -15.54
N ALA A 291 9.72 16.99 -15.42
CA ALA A 291 8.46 17.46 -15.97
C ALA A 291 8.06 18.82 -15.38
N LYS A 292 7.89 19.82 -16.24
CA LYS A 292 7.57 21.21 -15.85
C LYS A 292 6.31 21.31 -14.99
N ASP A 293 5.28 20.53 -15.35
CA ASP A 293 3.98 20.51 -14.68
C ASP A 293 3.77 19.20 -13.88
N GLY A 294 4.83 18.41 -13.71
CA GLY A 294 4.79 17.13 -12.99
C GLY A 294 4.71 17.31 -11.48
N TYR A 295 3.79 16.57 -10.84
CA TYR A 295 3.73 16.51 -9.38
C TYR A 295 4.95 15.74 -8.84
N PRO A 296 5.72 16.30 -7.90
CA PRO A 296 7.06 15.78 -7.58
C PRO A 296 7.07 14.46 -6.79
N ILE A 297 5.95 14.08 -6.18
CA ILE A 297 5.86 12.82 -5.39
C ILE A 297 4.86 11.88 -6.07
N SER A 298 5.21 11.44 -7.27
CA SER A 298 4.43 10.48 -8.06
C SER A 298 5.12 9.12 -8.11
N GLY A 299 4.34 8.06 -8.29
CA GLY A 299 4.87 6.71 -8.40
C GLY A 299 3.93 5.77 -9.16
N PHE A 300 4.48 4.71 -9.74
CA PHE A 300 3.73 3.57 -10.21
C PHE A 300 3.34 2.66 -9.04
N THR A 301 2.29 1.87 -9.24
CA THR A 301 2.06 0.62 -8.53
C THR A 301 2.18 -0.54 -9.49
N TRP A 302 2.70 -1.68 -9.02
CA TRP A 302 2.96 -2.87 -9.84
C TRP A 302 2.25 -4.08 -9.27
N ALA A 303 1.49 -4.79 -10.11
CA ALA A 303 1.14 -6.16 -9.81
C ALA A 303 2.39 -7.04 -9.93
N LEU A 304 2.55 -7.94 -8.96
CA LEU A 304 3.68 -8.85 -8.85
C LEU A 304 3.19 -10.29 -9.03
N ILE A 305 3.74 -10.99 -10.02
CA ILE A 305 3.48 -12.43 -10.23
C ILE A 305 4.79 -13.16 -10.50
N TYR A 306 4.87 -14.43 -10.15
CA TYR A 306 5.97 -15.26 -10.63
C TYR A 306 5.94 -15.34 -12.17
N LYS A 307 7.11 -15.31 -12.81
CA LYS A 307 7.20 -15.48 -14.27
C LYS A 307 6.72 -16.86 -14.69
N GLU A 308 7.19 -17.91 -14.01
CA GLU A 308 6.69 -19.28 -14.19
C GLU A 308 5.52 -19.51 -13.22
N GLN A 309 4.37 -19.81 -13.78
CA GLN A 309 3.11 -19.92 -13.04
C GLN A 309 2.80 -21.36 -12.57
N ASN A 310 3.56 -22.36 -13.01
CA ASN A 310 3.44 -23.72 -12.45
C ASN A 310 4.27 -23.85 -11.16
N TYR A 311 3.64 -23.43 -10.04
CA TYR A 311 4.22 -23.56 -8.70
C TYR A 311 3.15 -23.95 -7.68
N SER A 312 3.55 -24.66 -6.63
CA SER A 312 2.69 -24.99 -5.47
C SER A 312 1.34 -25.65 -5.84
N GLY A 313 1.32 -26.48 -6.91
CA GLY A 313 0.11 -27.17 -7.36
C GLY A 313 -0.90 -26.27 -8.08
N ARG A 314 -0.50 -25.07 -8.51
CA ARG A 314 -1.33 -24.16 -9.29
C ARG A 314 -1.73 -24.78 -10.62
N THR A 315 -3.00 -24.65 -10.99
CA THR A 315 -3.49 -25.14 -12.28
C THR A 315 -3.22 -24.13 -13.39
N LYS A 316 -3.16 -24.63 -14.65
CA LYS A 316 -3.06 -23.76 -15.81
C LYS A 316 -4.24 -22.81 -15.94
N ASP A 317 -5.48 -23.27 -15.68
CA ASP A 317 -6.68 -22.42 -15.67
C ASP A 317 -6.56 -21.24 -14.70
N ARG A 318 -6.01 -21.47 -13.50
CA ARG A 318 -5.79 -20.40 -12.51
C ARG A 318 -4.70 -19.41 -12.98
N ALA A 319 -3.64 -19.90 -13.61
CA ALA A 319 -2.60 -19.06 -14.20
C ALA A 319 -3.15 -18.19 -15.34
N ASP A 320 -3.95 -18.78 -16.25
CA ASP A 320 -4.62 -18.07 -17.34
C ASP A 320 -5.54 -16.97 -16.81
N LYS A 321 -6.34 -17.24 -15.77
CA LYS A 321 -7.24 -16.24 -15.13
C LYS A 321 -6.47 -15.06 -14.57
N VAL A 322 -5.33 -15.27 -13.92
CA VAL A 322 -4.51 -14.17 -13.37
C VAL A 322 -3.93 -13.31 -14.50
N VAL A 323 -3.37 -13.93 -15.53
CA VAL A 323 -2.80 -13.19 -16.66
C VAL A 323 -3.89 -12.39 -17.40
N LYS A 324 -5.09 -12.97 -17.61
CA LYS A 324 -6.23 -12.26 -18.21
C LYS A 324 -6.73 -11.10 -17.34
N LEU A 325 -6.80 -11.26 -16.02
CA LEU A 325 -7.15 -10.16 -15.10
C LEU A 325 -6.16 -9.01 -15.24
N LEU A 326 -4.85 -9.30 -15.22
CA LEU A 326 -3.82 -8.26 -15.33
C LEU A 326 -3.82 -7.62 -16.73
N TRP A 327 -4.07 -8.41 -17.77
CA TRP A 327 -4.24 -7.89 -19.13
C TRP A 327 -5.41 -6.93 -19.23
N TRP A 328 -6.57 -7.32 -18.72
CA TRP A 328 -7.75 -6.46 -18.68
C TRP A 328 -7.47 -5.16 -17.89
N ASN A 329 -6.76 -5.25 -16.74
CA ASN A 329 -6.44 -4.08 -15.94
C ASN A 329 -5.58 -3.05 -16.69
N ILE A 330 -4.60 -3.48 -17.50
CA ILE A 330 -3.73 -2.56 -18.27
C ILE A 330 -4.37 -2.05 -19.56
N HIS A 331 -5.56 -2.53 -19.92
CA HIS A 331 -6.33 -2.11 -21.11
C HIS A 331 -7.71 -1.54 -20.69
N ASP A 332 -8.75 -2.35 -20.68
CA ASP A 332 -10.13 -1.93 -20.41
C ASP A 332 -10.31 -1.32 -19.03
N GLY A 333 -9.53 -1.77 -18.06
CA GLY A 333 -9.53 -1.24 -16.71
C GLY A 333 -9.03 0.21 -16.60
N GLN A 334 -8.20 0.67 -17.56
CA GLN A 334 -7.60 2.02 -17.52
C GLN A 334 -8.66 3.14 -17.57
N LYS A 335 -9.83 2.88 -18.17
CA LYS A 335 -10.94 3.85 -18.25
C LYS A 335 -11.44 4.32 -16.88
N TYR A 336 -11.22 3.53 -15.81
CA TYR A 336 -11.66 3.86 -14.46
C TYR A 336 -10.65 4.67 -13.64
N CYS A 337 -9.42 4.83 -14.14
CA CYS A 337 -8.36 5.51 -13.39
C CYS A 337 -8.71 6.96 -13.04
N ASN A 338 -9.15 7.75 -14.04
CA ASN A 338 -9.42 9.18 -13.87
C ASN A 338 -10.50 9.46 -12.81
N ASP A 339 -11.57 8.69 -12.80
CA ASP A 339 -12.70 8.86 -11.87
C ASP A 339 -12.30 8.64 -10.41
N LEU A 340 -11.22 7.88 -10.20
CA LEU A 340 -10.69 7.56 -8.88
C LEU A 340 -9.37 8.28 -8.57
N ASN A 341 -9.03 9.30 -9.36
CA ASN A 341 -7.87 10.17 -9.18
C ASN A 341 -6.50 9.47 -9.36
N TYR A 342 -6.47 8.39 -10.13
CA TYR A 342 -5.24 7.76 -10.61
C TYR A 342 -4.94 8.19 -12.04
N ALA A 343 -3.67 8.31 -12.37
CA ALA A 343 -3.25 8.55 -13.74
C ALA A 343 -3.16 7.19 -14.48
N PRO A 344 -3.85 7.03 -15.62
CA PRO A 344 -3.74 5.84 -16.43
C PRO A 344 -2.30 5.68 -16.97
N LEU A 345 -1.96 4.47 -17.36
CA LEU A 345 -0.68 4.18 -18.00
C LEU A 345 -0.57 4.95 -19.33
N SER A 346 0.59 5.54 -19.58
CA SER A 346 0.89 6.08 -20.91
C SER A 346 0.96 4.94 -21.94
N PRO A 347 0.76 5.21 -23.26
CA PRO A 347 0.90 4.18 -24.29
C PRO A 347 2.25 3.46 -24.22
N ALA A 348 3.35 4.15 -23.88
CA ALA A 348 4.65 3.55 -23.71
C ALA A 348 4.69 2.59 -22.49
N ALA A 349 4.06 2.97 -21.39
CA ALA A 349 3.97 2.12 -20.20
C ALA A 349 3.08 0.88 -20.44
N VAL A 350 1.97 1.03 -21.20
CA VAL A 350 1.15 -0.11 -21.62
C VAL A 350 1.96 -1.09 -22.48
N ALA A 351 2.70 -0.60 -23.48
CA ALA A 351 3.52 -1.46 -24.35
C ALA A 351 4.59 -2.24 -23.56
N VAL A 352 5.21 -1.62 -22.56
CA VAL A 352 6.15 -2.31 -21.65
C VAL A 352 5.43 -3.32 -20.77
N ALA A 353 4.27 -2.96 -20.19
CA ALA A 353 3.46 -3.85 -19.36
C ALA A 353 3.02 -5.11 -20.14
N GLU A 354 2.58 -4.93 -21.39
CA GLU A 354 2.24 -6.03 -22.29
C GLU A 354 3.44 -6.98 -22.54
N LYS A 355 4.61 -6.40 -22.85
CA LYS A 355 5.83 -7.18 -23.08
C LYS A 355 6.20 -8.01 -21.85
N ILE A 356 6.12 -7.40 -20.67
CA ILE A 356 6.38 -8.09 -19.40
C ILE A 356 5.36 -9.21 -19.19
N LEU A 357 4.06 -8.92 -19.32
CA LEU A 357 3.00 -9.89 -19.07
C LEU A 357 3.02 -11.07 -20.07
N LYS A 358 3.33 -10.81 -21.34
CA LYS A 358 3.52 -11.84 -22.38
C LYS A 358 4.69 -12.80 -22.09
N SER A 359 5.61 -12.43 -21.20
CA SER A 359 6.72 -13.29 -20.76
C SER A 359 6.32 -14.30 -19.68
N ALA A 360 5.10 -14.23 -19.13
CA ALA A 360 4.61 -15.21 -18.17
C ALA A 360 4.44 -16.58 -18.82
N THR A 361 4.88 -17.63 -18.12
CA THR A 361 4.87 -19.01 -18.62
C THR A 361 4.14 -19.97 -17.67
N PHE A 362 3.68 -21.08 -18.23
CA PHE A 362 3.22 -22.26 -17.52
C PHE A 362 3.86 -23.50 -18.15
N ASP A 363 4.62 -24.26 -17.40
CA ASP A 363 5.47 -25.36 -17.92
C ASP A 363 6.41 -24.89 -19.04
N GLY A 364 6.99 -23.70 -18.88
CA GLY A 364 7.90 -23.08 -19.84
C GLY A 364 7.23 -22.59 -21.13
N LYS A 365 5.91 -22.71 -21.26
CA LYS A 365 5.15 -22.22 -22.43
C LYS A 365 4.46 -20.91 -22.09
N ALA A 366 4.48 -19.95 -23.04
CA ALA A 366 3.82 -18.67 -22.86
C ALA A 366 2.31 -18.84 -22.59
N ILE A 367 1.81 -18.08 -21.62
CA ILE A 367 0.39 -17.99 -21.31
C ILE A 367 -0.26 -17.00 -22.30
N GLN A 368 -1.35 -17.41 -22.93
CA GLN A 368 -2.12 -16.54 -23.83
C GLN A 368 -2.97 -15.56 -23.03
N GLN A 369 -3.01 -14.31 -23.51
CA GLN A 369 -3.81 -13.23 -22.93
C GLN A 369 -5.23 -13.22 -23.48
#